data_9207d3a4dc59cb6587f88aec4491951b
#
_entry.id   9207d3a4dc59cb6587f88aec4491951b
#
_cell.length_a   1.000
_cell.length_b   1.000
_cell.length_c   1.000
_cell.angle_alpha   90.00
_cell.angle_beta   90.00
_cell.angle_gamma   90.00
#
_symmetry.space_group_name_H-M   'P 1'
#
loop_
_entity.id
_entity.type
_entity.pdbx_description
1 polymer ?
#
loop_
_entity_poly.entity_id
_entity_poly.type
_entity_poly.pdbx_seq_one_letter_code
_entity_poly.pdbx_strand_id
1 'polypeptide(L)'
;DRLRSRGLGDVYKRQGQTYYIRAYAVNEAGMSYGDVAVFRTVAVTLPVVKMNEITNVTPSSAKLYGTVTSAGSGIIHRKGFCWSNTQTSPLLGQDASCEVSTGEDAYSYALTGLSGKTKYYVRAYAENEKGISYSETAEFQTGSAAVIPTLGGTTVSEIGETSAKAVATVVSDGGISVSAKGFCYSSTNNQPTLEAGIVFSDASTGGSITGVLKDLEPNAKYYIRAYATNGEGTAYGVVNE
;
A
#
# COMPACT_ATOMS: atom_id res chain seq x y z
N ASP A 1 -7.86 -55.94 -16.20
CA ASP A 1 -7.78 -55.15 -15.01
C ASP A 1 -8.54 -53.82 -15.21
N ARG A 2 -9.72 -53.69 -14.60
CA ARG A 2 -10.47 -52.44 -14.68
C ARG A 2 -9.68 -51.35 -13.96
N LEU A 3 -9.23 -50.32 -14.70
CA LEU A 3 -8.69 -49.10 -14.16
C LEU A 3 -9.75 -48.41 -13.32
N ARG A 4 -9.84 -48.76 -12.01
CA ARG A 4 -10.58 -47.95 -11.04
C ARG A 4 -9.80 -46.67 -10.79
N SER A 5 -10.46 -45.53 -10.93
CA SER A 5 -9.99 -44.25 -10.47
C SER A 5 -9.55 -44.35 -9.00
N ARG A 6 -8.27 -44.45 -8.75
CA ARG A 6 -7.65 -44.31 -7.44
C ARG A 6 -7.21 -42.84 -7.34
N GLY A 7 -7.57 -42.20 -6.23
CA GLY A 7 -7.51 -40.78 -5.97
C GLY A 7 -6.26 -40.02 -6.44
N LEU A 8 -6.31 -38.71 -6.40
CA LEU A 8 -5.30 -37.73 -6.90
C LEU A 8 -3.83 -38.07 -6.58
N GLY A 9 -3.54 -38.78 -5.49
CA GLY A 9 -2.20 -39.23 -5.11
C GLY A 9 -1.59 -40.30 -6.05
N ASP A 10 -2.41 -41.07 -6.76
CA ASP A 10 -1.93 -42.06 -7.74
C ASP A 10 -1.62 -41.45 -9.13
N VAL A 11 -2.30 -40.35 -9.48
CA VAL A 11 -2.03 -39.61 -10.73
C VAL A 11 -0.65 -38.95 -10.65
N TYR A 12 -0.27 -38.39 -9.50
CA TYR A 12 1.04 -37.78 -9.27
C TYR A 12 2.20 -38.78 -9.45
N LYS A 13 2.05 -40.03 -8.94
CA LYS A 13 3.08 -41.07 -9.04
C LYS A 13 3.34 -41.57 -10.47
N ARG A 14 2.47 -41.25 -11.43
CA ARG A 14 2.57 -41.66 -12.84
C ARG A 14 3.10 -40.57 -13.76
N GLN A 15 3.53 -39.45 -13.22
CA GLN A 15 4.11 -38.37 -14.01
C GLN A 15 5.54 -38.66 -14.43
N GLY A 16 5.92 -38.22 -15.61
CA GLY A 16 7.25 -38.43 -16.18
C GLY A 16 7.56 -39.90 -16.51
N GLN A 17 6.56 -40.77 -16.57
CA GLN A 17 6.71 -42.20 -16.86
C GLN A 17 6.52 -42.49 -18.34
N THR A 18 7.26 -43.48 -18.83
CA THR A 18 7.09 -44.00 -20.18
C THR A 18 6.06 -45.13 -20.18
N TYR A 19 5.12 -45.08 -21.11
CA TYR A 19 4.08 -46.08 -21.33
C TYR A 19 4.19 -46.66 -22.70
N TYR A 20 3.95 -47.99 -22.78
CA TYR A 20 3.87 -48.75 -24.02
C TYR A 20 2.43 -49.19 -24.20
N ILE A 21 1.80 -48.85 -25.30
CA ILE A 21 0.43 -49.23 -25.64
C ILE A 21 0.37 -49.92 -26.99
N ARG A 22 -0.55 -50.84 -27.14
CA ARG A 22 -0.92 -51.42 -28.42
C ARG A 22 -2.38 -51.78 -28.49
N ALA A 23 -2.95 -51.69 -29.66
CA ALA A 23 -4.29 -52.15 -29.92
C ALA A 23 -4.32 -53.69 -29.91
N TYR A 24 -5.47 -54.28 -29.58
CA TYR A 24 -5.70 -55.69 -29.73
C TYR A 24 -7.10 -55.94 -30.29
N ALA A 25 -7.26 -57.05 -31.00
CA ALA A 25 -8.56 -57.55 -31.47
C ALA A 25 -8.68 -59.04 -31.15
N VAL A 26 -9.87 -59.48 -30.84
CA VAL A 26 -10.19 -60.88 -30.53
C VAL A 26 -11.32 -61.35 -31.41
N ASN A 27 -11.16 -62.54 -32.04
CA ASN A 27 -12.22 -63.25 -32.72
C ASN A 27 -12.24 -64.71 -32.27
N GLU A 28 -13.07 -65.55 -32.87
CA GLU A 28 -13.18 -66.95 -32.53
C GLU A 28 -11.88 -67.78 -32.73
N ALA A 29 -10.98 -67.31 -33.61
CA ALA A 29 -9.69 -67.94 -33.87
C ALA A 29 -8.58 -67.53 -32.91
N GLY A 30 -8.78 -66.46 -32.08
CA GLY A 30 -7.83 -66.02 -31.08
C GLY A 30 -7.62 -64.50 -31.02
N MET A 31 -6.53 -64.08 -30.40
CA MET A 31 -6.19 -62.66 -30.15
C MET A 31 -4.99 -62.24 -31.02
N SER A 32 -5.13 -61.07 -31.65
CA SER A 32 -4.05 -60.42 -32.40
C SER A 32 -3.75 -59.05 -31.81
N TYR A 33 -2.49 -58.64 -31.88
CA TYR A 33 -2.02 -57.35 -31.37
C TYR A 33 -1.43 -56.51 -32.50
N GLY A 34 -1.69 -55.21 -32.46
CA GLY A 34 -1.05 -54.22 -33.32
C GLY A 34 0.36 -53.86 -32.84
N ASP A 35 0.97 -52.92 -33.56
CA ASP A 35 2.27 -52.38 -33.20
C ASP A 35 2.25 -51.66 -31.85
N VAL A 36 3.40 -51.65 -31.19
CA VAL A 36 3.58 -50.90 -29.92
C VAL A 36 3.81 -49.44 -30.21
N ALA A 37 2.95 -48.58 -29.64
CA ALA A 37 3.21 -47.15 -29.58
C ALA A 37 3.77 -46.78 -28.19
N VAL A 38 4.68 -45.83 -28.15
CA VAL A 38 5.35 -45.38 -26.95
C VAL A 38 5.04 -43.90 -26.70
N PHE A 39 4.65 -43.54 -25.48
CA PHE A 39 4.54 -42.14 -25.08
C PHE A 39 5.05 -41.97 -23.64
N ARG A 40 5.42 -40.72 -23.30
CA ARG A 40 5.87 -40.37 -21.97
C ARG A 40 4.94 -39.29 -21.38
N THR A 41 4.50 -39.46 -20.14
CA THR A 41 3.74 -38.46 -19.44
C THR A 41 4.67 -37.30 -19.02
N VAL A 42 4.13 -36.07 -19.00
CA VAL A 42 4.87 -34.90 -18.57
C VAL A 42 5.00 -34.91 -17.04
N ALA A 43 6.18 -34.58 -16.52
CA ALA A 43 6.37 -34.38 -15.08
C ALA A 43 5.93 -32.96 -14.69
N VAL A 44 5.15 -32.85 -13.61
CA VAL A 44 4.82 -31.57 -13.02
C VAL A 44 6.03 -31.05 -12.24
N THR A 45 6.40 -29.81 -12.48
CA THR A 45 7.42 -29.06 -11.75
C THR A 45 6.75 -27.97 -10.89
N LEU A 46 7.49 -27.32 -10.00
CA LEU A 46 7.00 -26.16 -9.27
C LEU A 46 6.65 -25.03 -10.25
N PRO A 47 5.66 -24.18 -9.91
CA PRO A 47 5.40 -22.96 -10.67
C PRO A 47 6.62 -22.02 -10.69
N VAL A 48 6.68 -21.12 -11.65
CA VAL A 48 7.64 -20.00 -11.66
C VAL A 48 6.85 -18.71 -11.52
N VAL A 49 7.19 -17.93 -10.49
CA VAL A 49 6.49 -16.70 -10.13
C VAL A 49 7.45 -15.52 -10.15
N LYS A 50 6.98 -14.40 -10.64
CA LYS A 50 7.71 -13.14 -10.65
C LYS A 50 6.94 -12.09 -9.86
N MET A 51 7.62 -11.38 -8.96
CA MET A 51 7.17 -10.10 -8.45
C MET A 51 7.44 -9.04 -9.51
N ASN A 52 6.44 -8.24 -9.85
CA ASN A 52 6.58 -7.14 -10.80
C ASN A 52 6.82 -5.83 -10.04
N GLU A 53 6.10 -4.78 -10.40
CA GLU A 53 6.21 -3.49 -9.74
C GLU A 53 5.37 -3.40 -8.46
N ILE A 54 5.73 -2.45 -7.62
CA ILE A 54 4.94 -1.98 -6.47
C ILE A 54 4.64 -0.52 -6.72
N THR A 55 3.36 -0.16 -6.75
CA THR A 55 2.92 1.20 -7.08
C THR A 55 1.98 1.77 -6.01
N ASN A 56 1.59 3.04 -6.13
CA ASN A 56 0.64 3.71 -5.24
C ASN A 56 0.99 3.51 -3.75
N VAL A 57 2.30 3.61 -3.43
CA VAL A 57 2.76 3.52 -2.05
C VAL A 57 2.36 4.79 -1.29
N THR A 58 1.53 4.62 -0.28
CA THR A 58 1.05 5.66 0.64
C THR A 58 1.54 5.39 2.06
N PRO A 59 1.18 6.20 3.06
CA PRO A 59 1.48 5.88 4.46
C PRO A 59 0.85 4.58 4.97
N SER A 60 -0.26 4.12 4.37
CA SER A 60 -1.03 2.98 4.87
C SER A 60 -1.39 1.94 3.81
N SER A 61 -0.92 2.09 2.58
CA SER A 61 -1.26 1.17 1.47
C SER A 61 -0.16 1.09 0.41
N ALA A 62 -0.25 0.03 -0.41
CA ALA A 62 0.54 -0.14 -1.64
C ALA A 62 -0.24 -1.02 -2.62
N LYS A 63 0.04 -0.93 -3.92
CA LYS A 63 -0.50 -1.85 -4.91
C LYS A 63 0.60 -2.76 -5.43
N LEU A 64 0.39 -4.06 -5.28
CA LEU A 64 1.31 -5.13 -5.65
C LEU A 64 0.91 -5.74 -6.98
N TYR A 65 1.90 -6.12 -7.80
CA TYR A 65 1.70 -6.83 -9.06
C TYR A 65 2.61 -8.05 -9.15
N GLY A 66 2.07 -9.16 -9.63
CA GLY A 66 2.78 -10.42 -9.80
C GLY A 66 2.34 -11.14 -11.06
N THR A 67 3.15 -12.09 -11.51
CA THR A 67 2.86 -12.91 -12.67
C THR A 67 3.33 -14.34 -12.43
N VAL A 68 2.50 -15.34 -12.74
CA VAL A 68 2.90 -16.73 -12.88
C VAL A 68 3.47 -16.89 -14.29
N THR A 69 4.78 -17.00 -14.42
CA THR A 69 5.45 -17.13 -15.73
C THR A 69 5.46 -18.57 -16.25
N SER A 70 5.21 -19.54 -15.38
CA SER A 70 5.02 -20.95 -15.72
C SER A 70 4.21 -21.64 -14.64
N ALA A 71 3.21 -22.41 -15.03
CA ALA A 71 2.45 -23.28 -14.12
C ALA A 71 3.20 -24.58 -13.76
N GLY A 72 4.37 -24.85 -14.36
CA GLY A 72 5.13 -26.08 -14.14
C GLY A 72 4.45 -27.33 -14.72
N SER A 73 3.67 -27.20 -15.80
CA SER A 73 2.83 -28.24 -16.42
C SER A 73 1.77 -28.82 -15.48
N GLY A 74 1.47 -28.13 -14.36
CA GLY A 74 0.40 -28.44 -13.42
C GLY A 74 -0.71 -27.39 -13.46
N ILE A 75 -1.66 -27.50 -12.54
CA ILE A 75 -2.76 -26.54 -12.34
C ILE A 75 -2.41 -25.63 -11.17
N ILE A 76 -2.54 -24.33 -11.35
CA ILE A 76 -2.38 -23.40 -10.24
C ILE A 76 -3.62 -23.46 -9.34
N HIS A 77 -3.44 -23.93 -8.12
CA HIS A 77 -4.50 -24.05 -7.11
C HIS A 77 -4.65 -22.75 -6.32
N ARG A 78 -3.54 -22.11 -5.97
CA ARG A 78 -3.52 -20.83 -5.25
C ARG A 78 -2.40 -19.94 -5.76
N LYS A 79 -2.60 -18.65 -5.69
CA LYS A 79 -1.58 -17.62 -5.90
C LYS A 79 -1.91 -16.35 -5.12
N GLY A 80 -0.91 -15.53 -4.86
CA GLY A 80 -1.08 -14.31 -4.10
C GLY A 80 0.24 -13.69 -3.69
N PHE A 81 0.21 -12.98 -2.57
CA PHE A 81 1.37 -12.30 -2.00
C PHE A 81 1.51 -12.61 -0.52
N CYS A 82 2.76 -12.66 -0.05
CA CYS A 82 3.10 -12.64 1.37
C CYS A 82 3.92 -11.38 1.66
N TRP A 83 3.74 -10.77 2.83
CA TRP A 83 4.50 -9.59 3.24
C TRP A 83 4.80 -9.59 4.73
N SER A 84 5.89 -8.90 5.09
CA SER A 84 6.31 -8.72 6.47
C SER A 84 7.12 -7.42 6.60
N ASN A 85 7.08 -6.78 7.76
CA ASN A 85 7.96 -5.67 8.11
C ASN A 85 9.16 -6.11 8.96
N THR A 86 9.25 -7.39 9.29
CA THR A 86 10.32 -7.96 10.13
C THR A 86 11.08 -9.08 9.44
N GLN A 87 10.40 -9.88 8.60
CA GLN A 87 10.99 -11.00 7.87
C GLN A 87 11.36 -10.58 6.45
N THR A 88 12.63 -10.75 6.08
CA THR A 88 13.14 -10.38 4.74
C THR A 88 12.74 -11.35 3.64
N SER A 89 12.21 -12.52 3.98
CA SER A 89 11.73 -13.54 3.05
C SER A 89 10.40 -14.10 3.54
N PRO A 90 9.30 -13.31 3.45
CA PRO A 90 7.99 -13.72 3.97
C PRO A 90 7.47 -14.98 3.28
N LEU A 91 6.77 -15.84 4.05
CA LEU A 91 6.26 -17.13 3.65
C LEU A 91 4.77 -17.27 3.96
N LEU A 92 4.05 -17.98 3.09
CA LEU A 92 2.64 -18.32 3.29
C LEU A 92 2.47 -19.15 4.58
N GLY A 93 1.51 -18.75 5.41
CA GLY A 93 1.19 -19.40 6.69
C GLY A 93 2.11 -19.04 7.86
N GLN A 94 3.17 -18.27 7.64
CA GLN A 94 4.05 -17.73 8.68
C GLN A 94 3.93 -16.22 8.82
N ASP A 95 3.73 -15.52 7.71
CA ASP A 95 3.60 -14.07 7.62
C ASP A 95 2.22 -13.67 7.10
N ALA A 96 1.94 -12.38 7.09
CA ALA A 96 0.73 -11.85 6.49
C ALA A 96 0.68 -12.19 4.99
N SER A 97 -0.49 -12.57 4.50
CA SER A 97 -0.67 -13.02 3.12
C SER A 97 -2.06 -12.73 2.59
N CYS A 98 -2.18 -12.73 1.27
CA CYS A 98 -3.46 -12.72 0.57
C CYS A 98 -3.48 -13.77 -0.53
N GLU A 99 -4.67 -14.19 -0.90
CA GLU A 99 -4.94 -15.02 -2.06
C GLU A 99 -5.72 -14.22 -3.10
N VAL A 100 -5.40 -14.43 -4.37
CA VAL A 100 -6.09 -13.80 -5.51
C VAL A 100 -6.64 -14.86 -6.45
N SER A 101 -7.59 -14.49 -7.32
CA SER A 101 -8.16 -15.41 -8.32
C SER A 101 -7.07 -16.06 -9.19
N THR A 102 -7.22 -17.36 -9.48
CA THR A 102 -6.28 -18.14 -10.28
C THR A 102 -6.47 -18.00 -11.80
N GLY A 103 -7.53 -17.29 -12.26
CA GLY A 103 -7.93 -17.27 -13.68
C GLY A 103 -6.92 -16.69 -14.66
N GLU A 104 -6.18 -15.64 -14.27
CA GLU A 104 -5.22 -14.94 -15.13
C GLU A 104 -3.79 -15.15 -14.63
N ASP A 105 -2.80 -15.19 -15.53
CA ASP A 105 -1.38 -15.32 -15.14
C ASP A 105 -0.87 -14.09 -14.40
N ALA A 106 -1.21 -12.89 -14.89
CA ALA A 106 -0.92 -11.63 -14.21
C ALA A 106 -1.99 -11.33 -13.16
N TYR A 107 -1.56 -10.85 -12.00
CA TYR A 107 -2.45 -10.54 -10.89
C TYR A 107 -1.96 -9.36 -10.06
N SER A 108 -2.86 -8.73 -9.34
CA SER A 108 -2.55 -7.61 -8.46
C SER A 108 -3.34 -7.67 -7.17
N TYR A 109 -2.83 -6.97 -6.15
CA TYR A 109 -3.49 -6.84 -4.86
C TYR A 109 -3.30 -5.43 -4.30
N ALA A 110 -4.39 -4.84 -3.80
CA ALA A 110 -4.34 -3.58 -3.07
C ALA A 110 -4.09 -3.88 -1.58
N LEU A 111 -2.85 -3.74 -1.17
CA LEU A 111 -2.43 -3.93 0.21
C LEU A 111 -2.78 -2.69 1.03
N THR A 112 -3.48 -2.86 2.15
CA THR A 112 -3.94 -1.80 3.04
C THR A 112 -3.61 -2.11 4.50
N GLY A 113 -3.79 -1.14 5.41
CA GLY A 113 -3.54 -1.33 6.84
C GLY A 113 -2.05 -1.37 7.20
N LEU A 114 -1.20 -0.77 6.38
CA LEU A 114 0.22 -0.67 6.64
C LEU A 114 0.53 0.43 7.67
N SER A 115 1.64 0.29 8.39
CA SER A 115 2.20 1.32 9.25
C SER A 115 3.02 2.32 8.41
N GLY A 116 2.91 3.61 8.72
CA GLY A 116 3.70 4.66 8.06
C GLY A 116 5.19 4.59 8.41
N LYS A 117 6.05 5.15 7.56
CA LYS A 117 7.53 5.14 7.67
C LYS A 117 8.12 3.75 7.89
N THR A 118 7.46 2.71 7.43
CA THR A 118 7.80 1.32 7.70
C THR A 118 8.28 0.63 6.41
N LYS A 119 9.39 -0.09 6.50
CA LYS A 119 9.88 -0.92 5.41
C LYS A 119 9.15 -2.25 5.40
N TYR A 120 8.72 -2.68 4.23
CA TYR A 120 8.06 -3.97 4.01
C TYR A 120 8.82 -4.79 2.97
N TYR A 121 8.84 -6.10 3.19
CA TYR A 121 9.33 -7.12 2.28
C TYR A 121 8.14 -7.89 1.73
N VAL A 122 8.13 -8.14 0.43
CA VAL A 122 6.99 -8.77 -0.27
C VAL A 122 7.50 -9.85 -1.21
N ARG A 123 6.79 -10.96 -1.28
CA ARG A 123 6.98 -12.02 -2.27
C ARG A 123 5.66 -12.40 -2.89
N ALA A 124 5.65 -12.58 -4.20
CA ALA A 124 4.57 -13.26 -4.88
C ALA A 124 4.72 -14.78 -4.70
N TYR A 125 3.62 -15.51 -4.61
CA TYR A 125 3.63 -16.98 -4.55
C TYR A 125 2.61 -17.60 -5.51
N ALA A 126 2.86 -18.84 -5.89
CA ALA A 126 1.88 -19.72 -6.54
C ALA A 126 2.11 -21.16 -6.11
N GLU A 127 1.03 -21.94 -6.09
CA GLU A 127 0.99 -23.34 -5.71
C GLU A 127 0.32 -24.18 -6.80
N ASN A 128 0.94 -25.29 -7.13
CA ASN A 128 0.35 -26.37 -7.93
C ASN A 128 0.45 -27.72 -7.18
N GLU A 129 0.12 -28.84 -7.83
CA GLU A 129 0.17 -30.18 -7.24
C GLU A 129 1.57 -30.57 -6.73
N LYS A 130 2.64 -29.92 -7.25
CA LYS A 130 4.02 -30.17 -6.84
C LYS A 130 4.38 -29.45 -5.55
N GLY A 131 3.77 -28.31 -5.30
CA GLY A 131 4.01 -27.47 -4.12
C GLY A 131 4.01 -25.98 -4.44
N ILE A 132 4.50 -25.20 -3.46
CA ILE A 132 4.52 -23.75 -3.48
C ILE A 132 5.89 -23.24 -3.98
N SER A 133 5.88 -22.23 -4.82
CA SER A 133 7.08 -21.44 -5.14
C SER A 133 6.84 -19.95 -4.88
N TYR A 134 7.94 -19.22 -4.71
CA TYR A 134 7.96 -17.80 -4.39
C TYR A 134 8.86 -17.05 -5.37
N SER A 135 8.52 -15.80 -5.61
CA SER A 135 9.41 -14.87 -6.32
C SER A 135 10.63 -14.49 -5.48
N GLU A 136 11.59 -13.79 -6.08
CA GLU A 136 12.54 -12.97 -5.32
C GLU A 136 11.78 -11.98 -4.44
N THR A 137 12.40 -11.58 -3.33
CA THR A 137 11.84 -10.58 -2.43
C THR A 137 11.96 -9.20 -3.05
N ALA A 138 10.84 -8.49 -3.12
CA ALA A 138 10.81 -7.05 -3.37
C ALA A 138 10.62 -6.30 -2.06
N GLU A 139 11.09 -5.07 -2.00
CA GLU A 139 10.95 -4.21 -0.83
C GLU A 139 10.40 -2.84 -1.18
N PHE A 140 9.67 -2.22 -0.26
CA PHE A 140 9.23 -0.84 -0.35
C PHE A 140 9.14 -0.23 1.05
N GLN A 141 9.10 1.10 1.12
CA GLN A 141 8.89 1.84 2.36
C GLN A 141 7.66 2.73 2.22
N THR A 142 6.75 2.63 3.18
CA THR A 142 5.57 3.51 3.27
C THR A 142 5.96 4.94 3.60
N GLY A 143 5.18 5.92 3.13
CA GLY A 143 5.34 7.33 3.46
C GLY A 143 5.08 7.63 4.93
N SER A 144 5.30 8.88 5.33
CA SER A 144 4.84 9.39 6.63
C SER A 144 3.32 9.48 6.64
N ALA A 145 2.69 9.12 7.76
CA ALA A 145 1.32 9.53 7.99
C ALA A 145 1.23 11.06 8.00
N ALA A 146 0.18 11.60 7.40
CA ALA A 146 -0.09 13.02 7.50
C ALA A 146 -0.45 13.40 8.96
N VAL A 147 -0.08 14.60 9.32
CA VAL A 147 -0.40 15.20 10.64
C VAL A 147 -0.83 16.66 10.43
N ILE A 148 -1.40 17.28 11.45
CA ILE A 148 -1.70 18.73 11.42
C ILE A 148 -0.43 19.54 11.13
N PRO A 149 -0.52 20.75 10.55
CA PRO A 149 0.62 21.62 10.31
C PRO A 149 1.38 21.99 11.59
N THR A 150 2.62 22.44 11.45
CA THR A 150 3.37 23.07 12.54
C THR A 150 3.70 24.51 12.19
N LEU A 151 3.61 25.39 13.19
CA LEU A 151 3.78 26.83 13.04
C LEU A 151 5.00 27.33 13.81
N GLY A 152 5.69 28.29 13.26
CA GLY A 152 6.69 29.10 13.94
C GLY A 152 6.06 30.18 14.84
N GLY A 153 6.91 30.93 15.52
CA GLY A 153 6.46 32.04 16.35
C GLY A 153 5.78 33.13 15.52
N THR A 154 4.80 33.80 16.13
CA THR A 154 4.18 35.00 15.60
C THR A 154 4.96 36.24 16.08
N THR A 155 5.29 37.15 15.19
CA THR A 155 5.86 38.46 15.51
C THR A 155 4.87 39.55 15.13
N VAL A 156 4.76 40.57 15.97
CA VAL A 156 3.92 41.76 15.76
C VAL A 156 4.84 42.96 15.62
N SER A 157 4.61 43.79 14.64
CA SER A 157 5.38 45.01 14.34
C SER A 157 4.48 46.08 13.75
N GLU A 158 5.02 47.25 13.48
CA GLU A 158 4.31 48.38 12.83
C GLU A 158 2.97 48.64 13.55
N ILE A 159 3.01 48.71 14.91
CA ILE A 159 1.84 48.94 15.74
C ILE A 159 1.45 50.44 15.63
N GLY A 160 0.26 50.69 15.05
CA GLY A 160 -0.37 52.00 14.95
C GLY A 160 -1.53 52.13 15.91
N GLU A 161 -2.29 53.19 15.84
CA GLU A 161 -3.45 53.45 16.70
C GLU A 161 -4.56 52.43 16.52
N THR A 162 -4.79 51.95 15.27
CA THR A 162 -5.89 51.04 14.90
C THR A 162 -5.44 49.88 14.05
N SER A 163 -4.12 49.67 13.93
CA SER A 163 -3.58 48.59 13.09
C SER A 163 -2.28 48.04 13.63
N ALA A 164 -1.96 46.79 13.25
CA ALA A 164 -0.66 46.15 13.51
C ALA A 164 -0.33 45.15 12.40
N LYS A 165 0.94 44.96 12.13
CA LYS A 165 1.41 43.95 11.18
C LYS A 165 1.84 42.72 11.94
N ALA A 166 1.34 41.56 11.49
CA ALA A 166 1.70 40.26 12.05
C ALA A 166 2.40 39.41 10.97
N VAL A 167 3.41 38.66 11.41
CA VAL A 167 4.15 37.71 10.55
C VAL A 167 4.37 36.42 11.31
N ALA A 168 4.17 35.28 10.64
CA ALA A 168 4.46 33.94 11.12
C ALA A 168 4.89 33.03 9.97
N THR A 169 5.27 31.79 10.26
CA THR A 169 5.64 30.80 9.25
C THR A 169 4.97 29.46 9.51
N VAL A 170 4.57 28.79 8.45
CA VAL A 170 4.27 27.36 8.48
C VAL A 170 5.60 26.62 8.36
N VAL A 171 6.04 25.97 9.42
CA VAL A 171 7.31 25.23 9.48
C VAL A 171 7.18 23.90 8.74
N SER A 172 6.00 23.25 8.84
CA SER A 172 5.67 22.04 8.11
C SER A 172 4.18 22.02 7.79
N ASP A 173 3.83 21.58 6.59
CA ASP A 173 2.44 21.33 6.17
C ASP A 173 1.85 20.03 6.73
N GLY A 174 2.68 19.23 7.43
CA GLY A 174 2.28 17.95 7.98
C GLY A 174 2.20 16.82 6.97
N GLY A 175 2.70 17.01 5.74
CA GLY A 175 2.66 16.01 4.64
C GLY A 175 1.40 16.10 3.77
N ILE A 176 0.53 17.06 4.02
CA ILE A 176 -0.63 17.42 3.16
C ILE A 176 -0.65 18.95 3.04
N SER A 177 -0.89 19.44 1.84
CA SER A 177 -0.93 20.88 1.56
C SER A 177 -1.86 21.64 2.51
N VAL A 178 -1.40 22.78 2.99
CA VAL A 178 -2.18 23.71 3.79
C VAL A 178 -3.31 24.31 2.95
N SER A 179 -4.54 24.16 3.41
CA SER A 179 -5.76 24.64 2.75
C SER A 179 -6.18 26.04 3.21
N ALA A 180 -5.82 26.44 4.45
CA ALA A 180 -6.08 27.75 5.00
C ALA A 180 -5.00 28.14 6.01
N LYS A 181 -4.65 29.42 6.08
CA LYS A 181 -3.70 29.98 7.06
C LYS A 181 -4.00 31.44 7.35
N GLY A 182 -3.50 31.93 8.47
CA GLY A 182 -3.72 33.32 8.88
C GLY A 182 -3.48 33.56 10.36
N PHE A 183 -4.21 34.50 10.92
CA PHE A 183 -4.14 34.86 12.32
C PHE A 183 -5.53 34.84 12.94
N CYS A 184 -5.60 34.40 14.21
CA CYS A 184 -6.72 34.63 15.10
C CYS A 184 -6.27 35.62 16.19
N TYR A 185 -7.10 36.66 16.49
CA TYR A 185 -6.79 37.62 17.51
C TYR A 185 -8.04 38.06 18.27
N SER A 186 -7.87 38.55 19.49
CA SER A 186 -8.97 39.01 20.38
C SER A 186 -8.43 39.91 21.48
N SER A 187 -9.23 40.92 21.90
CA SER A 187 -8.94 41.73 23.06
C SER A 187 -9.44 41.12 24.37
N THR A 188 -10.32 40.11 24.32
CA THR A 188 -10.97 39.51 25.49
C THR A 188 -10.62 38.04 25.69
N ASN A 189 -10.25 37.32 24.66
CA ASN A 189 -9.89 35.90 24.70
C ASN A 189 -8.37 35.74 24.56
N ASN A 190 -7.71 35.22 25.59
CA ASN A 190 -6.27 34.98 25.61
C ASN A 190 -5.82 33.73 24.84
N GLN A 191 -6.76 32.96 24.27
CA GLN A 191 -6.52 31.81 23.40
C GLN A 191 -7.41 31.87 22.13
N PRO A 192 -7.27 32.91 21.27
CA PRO A 192 -8.18 33.08 20.14
C PRO A 192 -8.10 31.91 19.15
N THR A 193 -9.25 31.49 18.64
CA THR A 193 -9.38 30.40 17.64
C THR A 193 -10.19 30.87 16.43
N LEU A 194 -10.31 30.04 15.41
CA LEU A 194 -11.18 30.31 14.26
C LEU A 194 -12.65 30.52 14.66
N GLU A 195 -13.09 29.92 15.78
CA GLU A 195 -14.46 29.98 16.31
C GLU A 195 -14.64 31.07 17.37
N ALA A 196 -13.56 31.43 18.04
CA ALA A 196 -13.57 32.32 19.21
C ALA A 196 -12.49 33.41 19.09
N GLY A 197 -12.60 34.23 18.09
CA GLY A 197 -11.69 35.35 17.81
C GLY A 197 -12.02 36.04 16.48
N ILE A 198 -11.34 37.15 16.22
CA ILE A 198 -11.36 37.79 14.90
C ILE A 198 -10.36 37.06 14.06
N VAL A 199 -10.71 36.71 12.81
CA VAL A 199 -9.89 35.91 11.89
C VAL A 199 -9.38 36.78 10.75
N PHE A 200 -8.07 36.77 10.57
CA PHE A 200 -7.41 37.23 9.34
C PHE A 200 -6.96 36.04 8.52
N SER A 201 -7.39 35.94 7.28
CA SER A 201 -6.99 34.87 6.35
C SER A 201 -5.94 35.38 5.36
N ASP A 202 -4.83 34.65 5.25
CA ASP A 202 -3.78 34.90 4.27
C ASP A 202 -3.95 33.96 3.07
N ALA A 203 -4.33 34.51 1.93
CA ALA A 203 -4.53 33.76 0.69
C ALA A 203 -3.21 33.56 -0.09
N SER A 204 -2.07 34.02 0.42
CA SER A 204 -0.78 33.85 -0.24
C SER A 204 -0.36 32.38 -0.30
N THR A 205 0.39 32.00 -1.34
CA THR A 205 1.00 30.68 -1.47
C THR A 205 2.32 30.62 -0.66
N GLY A 206 2.73 29.39 -0.26
CA GLY A 206 3.99 29.16 0.45
C GLY A 206 3.85 29.20 1.97
N GLY A 207 4.97 29.06 2.65
CA GLY A 207 5.03 28.88 4.11
C GLY A 207 4.95 30.17 4.94
N SER A 208 5.05 31.35 4.34
CA SER A 208 4.92 32.62 5.08
C SER A 208 3.45 32.96 5.33
N ILE A 209 3.16 33.56 6.48
CA ILE A 209 1.87 34.16 6.84
C ILE A 209 2.15 35.60 7.15
N THR A 210 1.53 36.53 6.43
CA THR A 210 1.69 37.99 6.64
C THR A 210 0.34 38.66 6.59
N GLY A 211 0.05 39.49 7.57
CA GLY A 211 -1.21 40.20 7.64
C GLY A 211 -1.08 41.57 8.30
N VAL A 212 -1.90 42.50 7.83
CA VAL A 212 -2.13 43.78 8.54
C VAL A 212 -3.50 43.67 9.20
N LEU A 213 -3.50 43.58 10.52
CA LEU A 213 -4.69 43.65 11.35
C LEU A 213 -5.19 45.09 11.35
N LYS A 214 -6.46 45.28 11.15
CA LYS A 214 -7.09 46.62 11.04
C LYS A 214 -8.24 46.75 12.03
N ASP A 215 -8.74 47.96 12.18
CA ASP A 215 -9.91 48.27 13.01
C ASP A 215 -9.71 47.84 14.46
N LEU A 216 -8.46 47.95 14.97
CA LEU A 216 -8.13 47.69 16.35
C LEU A 216 -8.57 48.88 17.21
N GLU A 217 -8.96 48.62 18.44
CA GLU A 217 -9.28 49.69 19.44
C GLU A 217 -7.97 50.30 19.95
N PRO A 218 -7.87 51.63 19.99
CA PRO A 218 -6.71 52.34 20.54
C PRO A 218 -6.48 51.99 22.00
N ASN A 219 -5.20 51.80 22.36
CA ASN A 219 -4.78 51.43 23.73
C ASN A 219 -5.34 50.10 24.27
N ALA A 220 -5.91 49.27 23.42
CA ALA A 220 -6.38 47.96 23.82
C ALA A 220 -5.26 46.92 23.69
N LYS A 221 -5.25 45.96 24.62
CA LYS A 221 -4.38 44.79 24.55
C LYS A 221 -5.05 43.74 23.69
N TYR A 222 -4.28 43.11 22.79
CA TYR A 222 -4.73 42.02 21.93
C TYR A 222 -3.87 40.79 22.15
N TYR A 223 -4.49 39.61 22.12
CA TYR A 223 -3.87 38.31 22.03
C TYR A 223 -3.96 37.83 20.59
N ILE A 224 -2.85 37.43 20.03
CA ILE A 224 -2.77 36.96 18.63
C ILE A 224 -2.01 35.65 18.52
N ARG A 225 -2.44 34.78 17.64
CA ARG A 225 -1.67 33.63 17.20
C ARG A 225 -1.95 33.28 15.73
N ALA A 226 -0.95 32.69 15.06
CA ALA A 226 -1.12 32.15 13.74
C ALA A 226 -1.96 30.87 13.79
N TYR A 227 -2.63 30.56 12.68
CA TYR A 227 -3.23 29.25 12.43
C TYR A 227 -2.86 28.73 11.05
N ALA A 228 -2.87 27.42 10.87
CA ALA A 228 -2.82 26.74 9.57
C ALA A 228 -3.65 25.46 9.62
N THR A 229 -4.39 25.19 8.54
CA THR A 229 -5.30 24.06 8.41
C THR A 229 -4.87 23.19 7.21
N ASN A 230 -4.87 21.89 7.38
CA ASN A 230 -4.76 20.91 6.30
C ASN A 230 -5.89 19.87 6.43
N GLY A 231 -5.83 18.78 5.65
CA GLY A 231 -6.83 17.71 5.70
C GLY A 231 -6.95 16.96 7.05
N GLU A 232 -5.91 17.03 7.91
CA GLU A 232 -5.89 16.39 9.24
C GLU A 232 -6.41 17.31 10.36
N GLY A 233 -6.51 18.62 10.10
CA GLY A 233 -7.03 19.58 11.07
C GLY A 233 -6.30 20.91 11.09
N THR A 234 -6.62 21.73 12.12
CA THR A 234 -6.05 23.05 12.33
C THR A 234 -5.04 23.04 13.47
N ALA A 235 -3.86 23.58 13.20
CA ALA A 235 -2.86 23.89 14.19
C ALA A 235 -2.89 25.39 14.53
N TYR A 236 -2.58 25.71 15.77
CA TYR A 236 -2.43 27.08 16.26
C TYR A 236 -1.02 27.29 16.82
N GLY A 237 -0.44 28.43 16.50
CA GLY A 237 0.84 28.87 17.06
C GLY A 237 0.76 29.31 18.50
N VAL A 238 1.92 29.65 19.06
CA VAL A 238 2.01 30.27 20.38
C VAL A 238 1.31 31.64 20.36
N VAL A 239 0.60 31.97 21.42
CA VAL A 239 -0.01 33.28 21.58
C VAL A 239 1.06 34.32 21.82
N ASN A 240 0.94 35.46 21.14
CA ASN A 240 1.68 36.69 21.37
C ASN A 240 0.71 37.78 21.87
N GLU A 241 1.21 38.76 22.61
CA GLU A 241 0.43 39.86 23.16
C GLU A 241 1.12 41.21 22.97
#